data_714619b5e88c30e16402158031e486f9
#
_entry.id   714619b5e88c30e16402158031e486f9
#
_cell.length_a   1.000
_cell.length_b   1.000
_cell.length_c   1.000
_cell.angle_alpha   90.00
_cell.angle_beta   90.00
_cell.angle_gamma   90.00
#
_symmetry.space_group_name_H-M   'P 1'
#
loop_
_entity.id
_entity.type
_entity.pdbx_description
1 polymer ?
#
loop_
_entity_poly.entity_id
_entity_poly.type
_entity_poly.pdbx_seq_one_letter_code
_entity_poly.pdbx_strand_id
1 'polypeptide(L)'
;MRNFKEYYLNWVKGVMRQDFPDAVSYNRFVELMPRVFFKMMLFMKLYAFGKCTGITFVDSTMIPVCHNVRRYYNKVFSGLGKAGKGTMGWCHGFKLHLLCNDSGEVTTFCLTGANVDDRDSRVWTVFAKVLFGKVFADRGYIKQEIFESLFSQGIQLVHGLKAKMKNKLMPMWDKIMLRKRYIIECINELLKNKANLVHSRHRSIHNFIMNLCSALTAYCFFENKPEALPVYVQKSRQLELFSC
;
A
#
# COMPACT_ATOMS: atom_id res chain seq x y z
N MET A 1 18.86 -0.91 14.56
CA MET A 1 19.36 -2.24 14.13
C MET A 1 19.51 -2.26 12.63
N ARG A 2 20.64 -2.75 12.12
CA ARG A 2 20.94 -2.69 10.68
C ARG A 2 20.50 -3.95 9.90
N ASN A 3 20.23 -5.07 10.57
CA ASN A 3 19.82 -6.29 9.89
C ASN A 3 18.99 -7.22 10.80
N PHE A 4 18.20 -8.11 10.18
CA PHE A 4 17.32 -9.03 10.89
C PHE A 4 18.07 -10.05 11.76
N LYS A 5 19.29 -10.49 11.37
CA LYS A 5 20.11 -11.40 12.16
C LYS A 5 20.46 -10.79 13.53
N GLU A 6 20.89 -9.53 13.54
CA GLU A 6 21.22 -8.79 14.76
C GLU A 6 19.97 -8.65 15.66
N TYR A 7 18.82 -8.33 15.07
CA TYR A 7 17.55 -8.30 15.81
C TYR A 7 17.25 -9.66 16.43
N TYR A 8 17.31 -10.75 15.65
CA TYR A 8 17.00 -12.09 16.13
C TYR A 8 17.90 -12.53 17.29
N LEU A 9 19.21 -12.32 17.16
CA LEU A 9 20.18 -12.75 18.16
C LEU A 9 20.10 -11.92 19.45
N ASN A 10 19.96 -10.60 19.34
CA ASN A 10 19.99 -9.72 20.49
C ASN A 10 18.64 -9.59 21.19
N TRP A 11 17.54 -9.56 20.43
CA TRP A 11 16.21 -9.39 21.00
C TRP A 11 15.49 -10.71 21.20
N VAL A 12 15.28 -11.52 20.18
CA VAL A 12 14.49 -12.76 20.31
C VAL A 12 15.21 -13.76 21.19
N LYS A 13 16.50 -14.01 20.94
CA LYS A 13 17.31 -14.95 21.76
C LYS A 13 17.94 -14.32 23.00
N GLY A 14 17.96 -13.00 23.10
CA GLY A 14 18.48 -12.25 24.25
C GLY A 14 17.38 -11.76 25.16
N VAL A 15 16.89 -10.52 24.88
CA VAL A 15 15.94 -9.80 25.75
C VAL A 15 14.62 -10.56 25.93
N MET A 16 14.07 -11.14 24.83
CA MET A 16 12.78 -11.85 24.84
C MET A 16 12.94 -13.36 25.04
N ARG A 17 14.06 -13.81 25.62
CA ARG A 17 14.32 -15.23 25.80
C ARG A 17 13.28 -15.93 26.69
N GLN A 18 12.72 -15.22 27.66
CA GLN A 18 11.68 -15.76 28.53
C GLN A 18 10.36 -15.99 27.77
N ASP A 19 10.04 -15.13 26.81
CA ASP A 19 8.84 -15.26 25.96
C ASP A 19 9.02 -16.33 24.87
N PHE A 20 10.29 -16.60 24.46
CA PHE A 20 10.65 -17.56 23.41
C PHE A 20 11.75 -18.53 23.89
N PRO A 21 11.47 -19.38 24.89
CA PRO A 21 12.49 -20.26 25.49
C PRO A 21 13.09 -21.24 24.47
N ASP A 22 12.27 -21.75 23.56
CA ASP A 22 12.64 -22.75 22.54
C ASP A 22 13.03 -22.12 21.20
N ALA A 23 13.43 -20.83 21.19
CA ALA A 23 13.83 -20.15 19.97
C ALA A 23 14.99 -20.90 19.28
N VAL A 24 14.73 -21.35 18.06
CA VAL A 24 15.67 -22.12 17.22
C VAL A 24 16.91 -21.31 16.83
N SER A 25 17.89 -21.89 16.15
CA SER A 25 19.00 -21.11 15.59
C SER A 25 18.52 -20.13 14.53
N TYR A 26 19.26 -19.03 14.31
CA TYR A 26 18.92 -18.02 13.28
C TYR A 26 18.75 -18.66 11.88
N ASN A 27 19.64 -19.57 11.49
CA ASN A 27 19.55 -20.23 10.19
C ASN A 27 18.26 -21.06 10.08
N ARG A 28 17.96 -21.83 11.14
CA ARG A 28 16.72 -22.62 11.18
C ARG A 28 15.47 -21.74 11.18
N PHE A 29 15.49 -20.61 11.85
CA PHE A 29 14.40 -19.65 11.82
C PHE A 29 14.13 -19.14 10.39
N VAL A 30 15.20 -18.73 9.67
CA VAL A 30 15.09 -18.26 8.28
C VAL A 30 14.57 -19.35 7.35
N GLU A 31 14.96 -20.62 7.56
CA GLU A 31 14.43 -21.77 6.80
C GLU A 31 12.94 -22.01 7.06
N LEU A 32 12.47 -21.74 8.27
CA LEU A 32 11.08 -21.94 8.66
C LEU A 32 10.16 -20.78 8.22
N MET A 33 10.69 -19.57 8.01
CA MET A 33 9.89 -18.41 7.62
C MET A 33 8.93 -18.65 6.44
N PRO A 34 9.34 -19.29 5.33
CA PRO A 34 8.42 -19.53 4.22
C PRO A 34 7.22 -20.42 4.58
N ARG A 35 7.36 -21.31 5.57
CA ARG A 35 6.29 -22.24 5.99
C ARG A 35 5.13 -21.53 6.70
N VAL A 36 5.37 -20.33 7.26
CA VAL A 36 4.34 -19.54 7.94
C VAL A 36 3.66 -18.54 7.02
N PHE A 37 4.08 -18.46 5.75
CA PHE A 37 3.54 -17.48 4.79
C PHE A 37 2.02 -17.52 4.69
N PHE A 38 1.44 -18.70 4.49
CA PHE A 38 -0.01 -18.84 4.36
C PHE A 38 -0.75 -18.40 5.64
N LYS A 39 -0.23 -18.80 6.80
CA LYS A 39 -0.78 -18.39 8.11
C LYS A 39 -0.72 -16.87 8.28
N MET A 40 0.38 -16.24 7.87
CA MET A 40 0.54 -14.80 7.93
C MET A 40 -0.42 -14.07 6.99
N MET A 41 -0.60 -14.56 5.76
CA MET A 41 -1.59 -14.02 4.82
C MET A 41 -3.01 -14.13 5.37
N LEU A 42 -3.35 -15.25 5.98
CA LEU A 42 -4.65 -15.46 6.60
C LEU A 42 -4.86 -14.50 7.79
N PHE A 43 -3.87 -14.37 8.66
CA PHE A 43 -3.87 -13.42 9.77
C PHE A 43 -4.05 -11.98 9.29
N MET A 44 -3.28 -11.56 8.28
CA MET A 44 -3.41 -10.22 7.70
C MET A 44 -4.84 -9.97 7.21
N LYS A 45 -5.40 -10.91 6.47
CA LYS A 45 -6.72 -10.77 5.85
C LYS A 45 -7.87 -10.79 6.86
N LEU A 46 -7.77 -11.59 7.91
CA LEU A 46 -8.85 -11.77 8.88
C LEU A 46 -8.80 -10.79 10.06
N TYR A 47 -7.59 -10.39 10.49
CA TYR A 47 -7.41 -9.66 11.75
C TYR A 47 -6.64 -8.35 11.61
N ALA A 48 -5.66 -8.26 10.70
CA ALA A 48 -4.77 -7.11 10.67
C ALA A 48 -5.28 -5.99 9.73
N PHE A 49 -5.90 -6.36 8.61
CA PHE A 49 -6.41 -5.38 7.66
C PHE A 49 -7.73 -4.77 8.13
N GLY A 50 -7.84 -3.46 7.90
CA GLY A 50 -9.08 -2.72 8.11
C GLY A 50 -10.15 -3.10 7.08
N LYS A 51 -11.39 -2.71 7.38
CA LYS A 51 -12.53 -2.88 6.48
C LYS A 51 -12.74 -1.62 5.65
N CYS A 52 -13.33 -1.76 4.47
CA CYS A 52 -13.82 -0.62 3.70
C CYS A 52 -14.92 0.10 4.50
N THR A 53 -14.85 1.42 4.60
CA THR A 53 -15.81 2.28 5.31
C THR A 53 -16.73 3.04 4.34
N GLY A 54 -16.58 2.81 3.03
CA GLY A 54 -17.21 3.60 1.98
C GLY A 54 -16.34 4.79 1.51
N ILE A 55 -15.23 5.05 2.20
CA ILE A 55 -14.22 6.05 1.84
C ILE A 55 -12.88 5.32 1.72
N THR A 56 -12.32 5.26 0.53
CA THR A 56 -11.07 4.56 0.28
C THR A 56 -10.10 5.43 -0.51
N PHE A 57 -8.84 5.37 -0.16
CA PHE A 57 -7.74 6.00 -0.90
C PHE A 57 -6.91 4.92 -1.59
N VAL A 58 -6.49 5.19 -2.82
CA VAL A 58 -5.63 4.31 -3.61
C VAL A 58 -4.35 5.02 -4.02
N ASP A 59 -3.23 4.32 -3.88
CA ASP A 59 -1.95 4.77 -4.40
C ASP A 59 -1.05 3.58 -4.71
N SER A 60 0.02 3.83 -5.46
CA SER A 60 1.03 2.82 -5.75
C SER A 60 2.43 3.32 -5.40
N THR A 61 3.26 2.41 -4.95
CA THR A 61 4.65 2.72 -4.63
C THR A 61 5.61 1.69 -5.21
N MET A 62 6.77 2.17 -5.69
CA MET A 62 7.82 1.29 -6.23
C MET A 62 8.62 0.64 -5.10
N ILE A 63 8.89 -0.65 -5.26
CA ILE A 63 9.76 -1.44 -4.38
C ILE A 63 10.96 -1.91 -5.21
N PRO A 64 12.10 -1.20 -5.17
CA PRO A 64 13.31 -1.62 -5.84
C PRO A 64 13.90 -2.86 -5.16
N VAL A 65 14.29 -3.86 -5.95
CA VAL A 65 14.95 -5.07 -5.47
C VAL A 65 16.47 -5.05 -5.62
N CYS A 66 16.96 -4.16 -6.47
CA CYS A 66 18.40 -3.88 -6.61
C CYS A 66 18.60 -2.50 -7.24
N HIS A 67 19.83 -2.01 -7.19
CA HIS A 67 20.24 -0.82 -7.93
C HIS A 67 20.15 -1.08 -9.45
N ASN A 68 19.70 -0.11 -10.23
CA ASN A 68 19.44 -0.25 -11.67
C ASN A 68 20.61 -0.80 -12.49
N VAL A 69 21.84 -0.41 -12.14
CA VAL A 69 23.06 -0.91 -12.77
C VAL A 69 23.22 -2.42 -12.61
N ARG A 70 22.71 -2.98 -11.52
CA ARG A 70 22.79 -4.41 -11.20
C ARG A 70 21.63 -5.25 -11.72
N ARG A 71 20.66 -4.66 -12.41
CA ARG A 71 19.45 -5.35 -12.85
C ARG A 71 19.71 -6.61 -13.69
N TYR A 72 20.69 -6.55 -14.56
CA TYR A 72 21.07 -7.67 -15.44
C TYR A 72 21.79 -8.83 -14.71
N TYR A 73 22.41 -8.54 -13.57
CA TYR A 73 23.10 -9.51 -12.73
C TYR A 73 22.25 -10.06 -11.60
N ASN A 74 21.00 -9.56 -11.45
CA ASN A 74 20.12 -10.00 -10.38
C ASN A 74 19.43 -11.32 -10.74
N LYS A 75 20.02 -12.44 -10.34
CA LYS A 75 19.49 -13.78 -10.61
C LYS A 75 18.24 -14.09 -9.78
N VAL A 76 18.10 -13.54 -8.57
CA VAL A 76 17.00 -13.85 -7.63
C VAL A 76 15.65 -13.45 -8.20
N PHE A 77 15.55 -12.28 -8.85
CA PHE A 77 14.31 -11.73 -9.40
C PHE A 77 14.29 -11.76 -10.94
N SER A 78 15.14 -12.60 -11.54
CA SER A 78 15.15 -12.78 -13.00
C SER A 78 13.77 -13.23 -13.50
N GLY A 79 13.26 -12.58 -14.53
CA GLY A 79 11.93 -12.84 -15.08
C GLY A 79 10.74 -12.25 -14.29
N LEU A 80 10.87 -12.04 -13.00
CA LEU A 80 9.81 -11.52 -12.11
C LEU A 80 9.91 -10.02 -11.90
N GLY A 81 11.09 -9.53 -11.47
CA GLY A 81 11.34 -8.10 -11.34
C GLY A 81 11.35 -7.42 -12.71
N LYS A 82 10.65 -6.32 -12.85
CA LYS A 82 10.57 -5.55 -14.11
C LYS A 82 11.13 -4.15 -13.92
N ALA A 83 11.61 -3.56 -15.02
CA ALA A 83 12.02 -2.16 -15.00
C ALA A 83 10.80 -1.26 -15.21
N GLY A 84 10.56 -0.33 -14.31
CA GLY A 84 9.50 0.67 -14.40
C GLY A 84 10.03 2.06 -14.11
N LYS A 85 9.34 3.08 -14.60
CA LYS A 85 9.67 4.50 -14.35
C LYS A 85 8.66 5.07 -13.36
N GLY A 86 9.15 5.53 -12.21
CA GLY A 86 8.36 6.26 -11.23
C GLY A 86 8.76 7.73 -11.17
N THR A 87 8.20 8.49 -10.24
CA THR A 87 8.56 9.90 -9.98
C THR A 87 10.02 10.08 -9.61
N MET A 88 10.61 9.10 -8.91
CA MET A 88 12.01 9.08 -8.50
C MET A 88 12.96 8.51 -9.57
N GLY A 89 12.48 8.31 -10.81
CA GLY A 89 13.28 7.76 -11.91
C GLY A 89 13.01 6.27 -12.18
N TRP A 90 13.99 5.61 -12.82
CA TRP A 90 13.89 4.20 -13.16
C TRP A 90 14.15 3.31 -11.94
N CYS A 91 13.33 2.27 -11.81
CA CYS A 91 13.42 1.28 -10.76
C CYS A 91 13.33 -0.13 -11.38
N HIS A 92 14.16 -1.07 -10.91
CA HIS A 92 14.01 -2.48 -11.21
C HIS A 92 13.46 -3.21 -9.99
N GLY A 93 12.28 -3.79 -10.11
CA GLY A 93 11.60 -4.45 -9.00
C GLY A 93 10.11 -4.61 -9.21
N PHE A 94 9.36 -4.26 -8.19
CA PHE A 94 7.91 -4.42 -8.12
C PHE A 94 7.22 -3.10 -7.84
N LYS A 95 5.91 -3.08 -8.07
CA LYS A 95 5.01 -2.00 -7.67
C LYS A 95 3.98 -2.55 -6.71
N LEU A 96 3.89 -1.94 -5.54
CA LEU A 96 2.87 -2.22 -4.55
C LEU A 96 1.73 -1.23 -4.76
N HIS A 97 0.57 -1.74 -5.11
CA HIS A 97 -0.68 -0.99 -5.14
C HIS A 97 -1.38 -1.22 -3.80
N LEU A 98 -1.80 -0.15 -3.16
CA LEU A 98 -2.33 -0.17 -1.80
C LEU A 98 -3.69 0.52 -1.75
N LEU A 99 -4.61 -0.05 -0.98
CA LEU A 99 -5.85 0.61 -0.56
C LEU A 99 -5.82 0.85 0.93
N CYS A 100 -6.28 2.02 1.36
CA CYS A 100 -6.55 2.30 2.77
C CYS A 100 -7.90 2.99 2.94
N ASN A 101 -8.52 2.82 4.11
CA ASN A 101 -9.73 3.52 4.50
C ASN A 101 -9.41 4.92 5.07
N ASP A 102 -10.43 5.65 5.48
CA ASP A 102 -10.36 6.98 6.08
C ASP A 102 -9.68 7.03 7.46
N SER A 103 -9.63 5.90 8.17
CA SER A 103 -8.89 5.73 9.43
C SER A 103 -7.42 5.34 9.21
N GLY A 104 -6.93 5.37 7.98
CA GLY A 104 -5.54 5.02 7.64
C GLY A 104 -5.22 3.52 7.76
N GLU A 105 -6.23 2.66 7.86
CA GLU A 105 -6.00 1.21 7.88
C GLU A 105 -5.86 0.67 6.47
N VAL A 106 -4.86 -0.18 6.25
CA VAL A 106 -4.72 -0.92 4.99
C VAL A 106 -5.86 -1.92 4.86
N THR A 107 -6.61 -1.85 3.77
CA THR A 107 -7.74 -2.75 3.50
C THR A 107 -7.36 -3.90 2.57
N THR A 108 -6.52 -3.64 1.59
CA THR A 108 -5.96 -4.65 0.69
C THR A 108 -4.75 -4.12 -0.07
N PHE A 109 -4.03 -5.02 -0.71
CA PHE A 109 -2.90 -4.68 -1.58
C PHE A 109 -2.82 -5.61 -2.79
N CYS A 110 -2.11 -5.14 -3.82
CA CYS A 110 -1.73 -5.94 -4.98
C CYS A 110 -0.27 -5.66 -5.33
N LEU A 111 0.49 -6.72 -5.61
CA LEU A 111 1.89 -6.63 -6.02
C LEU A 111 2.02 -6.97 -7.50
N THR A 112 2.64 -6.09 -8.26
CA THR A 112 2.87 -6.25 -9.71
C THR A 112 4.33 -6.01 -10.06
N GLY A 113 4.74 -6.33 -11.28
CA GLY A 113 6.02 -5.83 -11.80
C GLY A 113 6.03 -4.31 -11.87
N ALA A 114 7.20 -3.69 -11.70
CA ALA A 114 7.34 -2.23 -11.67
C ALA A 114 6.88 -1.54 -12.97
N ASN A 115 6.80 -2.26 -14.09
CA ASN A 115 6.34 -1.76 -15.38
C ASN A 115 4.81 -1.73 -15.55
N VAL A 116 4.06 -2.31 -14.63
CA VAL A 116 2.60 -2.38 -14.73
C VAL A 116 2.00 -1.00 -14.45
N ASP A 117 1.06 -0.59 -15.30
CA ASP A 117 0.34 0.68 -15.16
C ASP A 117 -0.64 0.61 -13.98
N ASP A 118 -0.86 1.74 -13.30
CA ASP A 118 -1.84 1.86 -12.21
C ASP A 118 -3.29 1.67 -12.69
N ARG A 119 -3.50 1.76 -14.01
CA ARG A 119 -4.77 1.52 -14.71
C ARG A 119 -4.92 0.08 -15.22
N ASP A 120 -4.09 -0.85 -14.76
CA ASP A 120 -4.21 -2.25 -15.17
C ASP A 120 -5.50 -2.88 -14.61
N SER A 121 -6.31 -3.46 -15.47
CA SER A 121 -7.59 -4.06 -15.08
C SER A 121 -7.45 -5.18 -14.04
N ARG A 122 -6.35 -5.92 -14.06
CA ARG A 122 -6.06 -7.00 -13.09
C ARG A 122 -5.96 -6.48 -11.67
N VAL A 123 -5.34 -5.30 -11.47
CA VAL A 123 -5.25 -4.64 -10.16
C VAL A 123 -6.65 -4.25 -9.68
N TRP A 124 -7.44 -3.63 -10.55
CA TRP A 124 -8.78 -3.17 -10.23
C TRP A 124 -9.76 -4.32 -9.99
N THR A 125 -9.62 -5.45 -10.68
CA THR A 125 -10.41 -6.66 -10.41
C THR A 125 -10.18 -7.20 -8.98
N VAL A 126 -8.94 -7.10 -8.48
CA VAL A 126 -8.65 -7.48 -7.08
C VAL A 126 -9.27 -6.48 -6.11
N PHE A 127 -9.16 -5.19 -6.41
CA PHE A 127 -9.64 -4.12 -5.53
C PHE A 127 -11.17 -4.06 -5.45
N ALA A 128 -11.86 -4.23 -6.57
CA ALA A 128 -13.32 -4.20 -6.63
C ALA A 128 -14.00 -5.20 -5.68
N LYS A 129 -13.34 -6.32 -5.36
CA LYS A 129 -13.87 -7.34 -4.44
C LYS A 129 -14.05 -6.87 -2.99
N VAL A 130 -13.35 -5.81 -2.60
CA VAL A 130 -13.36 -5.30 -1.21
C VAL A 130 -13.85 -3.85 -1.12
N LEU A 131 -14.12 -3.23 -2.27
CA LEU A 131 -14.53 -1.83 -2.35
C LEU A 131 -16.05 -1.66 -2.35
N PHE A 132 -16.51 -0.61 -1.71
CA PHE A 132 -17.82 0.00 -1.93
C PHE A 132 -17.74 1.51 -1.68
N GLY A 133 -18.74 2.27 -2.15
CA GLY A 133 -18.80 3.72 -1.95
C GLY A 133 -17.82 4.49 -2.84
N LYS A 134 -16.99 5.36 -2.25
CA LYS A 134 -16.11 6.26 -2.99
C LYS A 134 -14.64 5.87 -2.88
N VAL A 135 -13.94 5.88 -4.01
CA VAL A 135 -12.49 5.65 -4.09
C VAL A 135 -11.82 6.92 -4.60
N PHE A 136 -10.90 7.45 -3.81
CA PHE A 136 -10.14 8.65 -4.12
C PHE A 136 -8.77 8.29 -4.67
N ALA A 137 -8.53 8.66 -5.93
CA ALA A 137 -7.33 8.29 -6.67
C ALA A 137 -6.60 9.52 -7.23
N ASP A 138 -5.32 9.32 -7.57
CA ASP A 138 -4.58 10.33 -8.33
C ASP A 138 -5.01 10.36 -9.81
N ARG A 139 -4.63 11.41 -10.51
CA ARG A 139 -4.88 11.62 -11.95
C ARG A 139 -4.29 10.51 -12.83
N GLY A 140 -3.31 9.77 -12.32
CA GLY A 140 -2.72 8.61 -12.98
C GLY A 140 -3.68 7.43 -13.18
N TYR A 141 -4.71 7.33 -12.35
CA TYR A 141 -5.68 6.23 -12.37
C TYR A 141 -6.84 6.41 -13.35
N ILE A 142 -6.88 7.53 -14.12
CA ILE A 142 -7.99 7.85 -15.00
C ILE A 142 -7.94 6.99 -16.27
N LYS A 143 -8.89 6.05 -16.38
CA LYS A 143 -9.20 5.27 -17.57
C LYS A 143 -10.71 5.05 -17.61
N GLN A 144 -11.35 5.35 -18.77
CA GLN A 144 -12.80 5.30 -18.92
C GLN A 144 -13.37 3.92 -18.61
N GLU A 145 -12.74 2.86 -19.12
CA GLU A 145 -13.16 1.47 -18.90
C GLU A 145 -13.20 1.09 -17.41
N ILE A 146 -12.21 1.57 -16.62
CA ILE A 146 -12.15 1.31 -15.17
C ILE A 146 -13.28 2.06 -14.48
N PHE A 147 -13.50 3.33 -14.86
CA PHE A 147 -14.57 4.14 -14.32
C PHE A 147 -15.93 3.49 -14.51
N GLU A 148 -16.24 3.05 -15.75
CA GLU A 148 -17.51 2.39 -16.10
C GLU A 148 -17.67 1.04 -15.37
N SER A 149 -16.61 0.24 -15.32
CA SER A 149 -16.60 -1.04 -14.61
C SER A 149 -16.82 -0.90 -13.11
N LEU A 150 -16.24 0.11 -12.47
CA LEU A 150 -16.46 0.39 -11.05
C LEU A 150 -17.85 0.97 -10.79
N PHE A 151 -18.28 1.88 -11.65
CA PHE A 151 -19.59 2.52 -11.54
C PHE A 151 -20.73 1.49 -11.67
N SER A 152 -20.62 0.52 -12.59
CA SER A 152 -21.61 -0.58 -12.72
C SER A 152 -21.71 -1.45 -11.46
N GLN A 153 -20.68 -1.46 -10.61
CA GLN A 153 -20.64 -2.16 -9.32
C GLN A 153 -21.02 -1.25 -8.15
N GLY A 154 -21.51 -0.02 -8.41
CA GLY A 154 -21.87 0.94 -7.37
C GLY A 154 -20.67 1.63 -6.70
N ILE A 155 -19.47 1.55 -7.28
CA ILE A 155 -18.25 2.16 -6.76
C ILE A 155 -17.98 3.45 -7.55
N GLN A 156 -17.89 4.58 -6.85
CA GLN A 156 -17.59 5.87 -7.46
C GLN A 156 -16.09 6.19 -7.39
N LEU A 157 -15.41 6.22 -8.53
CA LEU A 157 -14.03 6.67 -8.62
C LEU A 157 -13.97 8.20 -8.68
N VAL A 158 -13.36 8.82 -7.67
CA VAL A 158 -13.18 10.28 -7.57
C VAL A 158 -11.71 10.61 -7.80
N HIS A 159 -11.45 11.51 -8.75
CA HIS A 159 -10.08 11.91 -9.12
C HIS A 159 -10.00 13.39 -9.47
N GLY A 160 -8.80 13.97 -9.38
CA GLY A 160 -8.55 15.34 -9.85
C GLY A 160 -8.62 15.44 -11.37
N LEU A 161 -9.00 16.62 -11.89
CA LEU A 161 -9.05 16.87 -13.32
C LEU A 161 -7.65 17.02 -13.92
N LYS A 162 -7.41 16.48 -15.11
CA LYS A 162 -6.24 16.80 -15.92
C LYS A 162 -6.41 18.15 -16.59
N ALA A 163 -5.32 18.83 -16.89
CA ALA A 163 -5.31 20.21 -17.44
C ALA A 163 -6.17 20.40 -18.71
N LYS A 164 -6.39 19.35 -19.49
CA LYS A 164 -7.21 19.39 -20.74
C LYS A 164 -8.61 18.78 -20.58
N MET A 165 -9.02 18.37 -19.39
CA MET A 165 -10.36 17.83 -19.14
C MET A 165 -11.36 18.96 -18.95
N LYS A 166 -12.59 18.77 -19.46
CA LYS A 166 -13.71 19.69 -19.19
C LYS A 166 -13.95 19.81 -17.69
N ASN A 167 -14.19 21.04 -17.23
CA ASN A 167 -14.49 21.28 -15.84
C ASN A 167 -15.77 20.53 -15.44
N LYS A 168 -15.69 19.71 -14.40
CA LYS A 168 -16.82 18.98 -13.84
C LYS A 168 -17.10 19.51 -12.44
N LEU A 169 -18.35 19.88 -12.19
CA LEU A 169 -18.77 20.24 -10.84
C LEU A 169 -18.55 19.05 -9.92
N MET A 170 -17.74 19.26 -8.90
CA MET A 170 -17.42 18.25 -7.90
C MET A 170 -17.92 18.76 -6.54
N PRO A 171 -18.64 17.93 -5.78
CA PRO A 171 -19.05 18.27 -4.42
C PRO A 171 -17.86 18.74 -3.57
N MET A 172 -18.09 19.73 -2.70
CA MET A 172 -17.03 20.25 -1.83
C MET A 172 -16.39 19.16 -0.98
N TRP A 173 -17.19 18.22 -0.48
CA TRP A 173 -16.73 17.04 0.24
C TRP A 173 -15.70 16.25 -0.56
N ASP A 174 -15.98 15.93 -1.82
CA ASP A 174 -15.08 15.15 -2.67
C ASP A 174 -13.77 15.91 -2.93
N LYS A 175 -13.82 17.24 -3.06
CA LYS A 175 -12.61 18.07 -3.17
C LYS A 175 -11.76 18.02 -1.91
N ILE A 176 -12.37 18.03 -0.74
CA ILE A 176 -11.67 17.93 0.55
C ILE A 176 -11.05 16.55 0.68
N MET A 177 -11.79 15.48 0.39
CA MET A 177 -11.28 14.11 0.48
C MET A 177 -10.16 13.84 -0.52
N LEU A 178 -10.21 14.41 -1.73
CA LEU A 178 -9.07 14.35 -2.67
C LEU A 178 -7.80 15.02 -2.10
N ARG A 179 -7.93 16.10 -1.34
CA ARG A 179 -6.78 16.69 -0.64
C ARG A 179 -6.28 15.79 0.49
N LYS A 180 -7.19 15.12 1.19
CA LYS A 180 -6.84 14.17 2.26
C LYS A 180 -6.14 12.89 1.73
N ARG A 181 -6.08 12.67 0.42
CA ARG A 181 -5.37 11.54 -0.19
C ARG A 181 -3.89 11.43 0.24
N TYR A 182 -3.27 12.53 0.72
CA TYR A 182 -1.92 12.48 1.28
C TYR A 182 -1.73 11.39 2.36
N ILE A 183 -2.82 10.94 2.98
CA ILE A 183 -2.82 9.85 3.97
C ILE A 183 -2.13 8.61 3.44
N ILE A 184 -2.50 8.18 2.22
CA ILE A 184 -1.90 6.97 1.63
C ILE A 184 -0.43 7.20 1.26
N GLU A 185 -0.03 8.43 0.97
CA GLU A 185 1.37 8.81 0.77
C GLU A 185 2.16 8.69 2.08
N CYS A 186 1.57 9.16 3.21
CA CYS A 186 2.14 8.98 4.55
C CYS A 186 2.26 7.49 4.92
N ILE A 187 1.25 6.67 4.58
CA ILE A 187 1.32 5.22 4.80
C ILE A 187 2.48 4.61 4.02
N ASN A 188 2.62 4.95 2.75
CA ASN A 188 3.73 4.49 1.91
C ASN A 188 5.09 4.89 2.49
N GLU A 189 5.20 6.09 3.06
CA GLU A 189 6.42 6.57 3.73
C GLU A 189 6.70 5.79 5.01
N LEU A 190 5.70 5.58 5.86
CA LEU A 190 5.81 4.78 7.08
C LEU A 190 6.23 3.34 6.79
N LEU A 191 5.65 2.72 5.78
CA LEU A 191 6.02 1.38 5.32
C LEU A 191 7.49 1.32 4.90
N LYS A 192 7.96 2.31 4.14
CA LYS A 192 9.36 2.35 3.66
C LYS A 192 10.35 2.64 4.78
N ASN A 193 10.08 3.63 5.61
CA ASN A 193 11.05 4.18 6.55
C ASN A 193 11.01 3.49 7.93
N LYS A 194 9.80 3.17 8.45
CA LYS A 194 9.66 2.52 9.77
C LYS A 194 9.55 1.01 9.67
N ALA A 195 8.76 0.48 8.72
CA ALA A 195 8.55 -0.95 8.59
C ALA A 195 9.56 -1.65 7.66
N ASN A 196 10.60 -0.96 7.16
CA ASN A 196 11.65 -1.50 6.29
C ASN A 196 11.11 -2.26 5.07
N LEU A 197 10.05 -1.76 4.45
CA LEU A 197 9.45 -2.36 3.26
C LEU A 197 10.47 -2.47 2.11
N VAL A 198 11.33 -1.45 1.95
CA VAL A 198 12.33 -1.41 0.90
C VAL A 198 13.64 -1.97 1.41
N HIS A 199 13.97 -3.17 0.95
CA HIS A 199 15.21 -3.84 1.25
C HIS A 199 15.81 -4.45 -0.03
N SER A 200 17.03 -4.12 -0.36
CA SER A 200 17.69 -4.53 -1.61
C SER A 200 18.54 -5.79 -1.53
N ARG A 201 18.58 -6.48 -0.38
CA ARG A 201 19.48 -7.61 -0.13
C ARG A 201 18.76 -8.94 0.02
N HIS A 202 17.59 -9.09 -0.58
CA HIS A 202 16.87 -10.36 -0.57
C HIS A 202 17.63 -11.41 -1.38
N ARG A 203 17.84 -12.57 -0.77
CA ARG A 203 18.50 -13.74 -1.38
C ARG A 203 17.53 -14.75 -1.95
N SER A 204 16.23 -14.58 -1.72
CA SER A 204 15.16 -15.40 -2.26
C SER A 204 13.87 -14.60 -2.43
N ILE A 205 13.02 -15.05 -3.34
CA ILE A 205 11.68 -14.49 -3.56
C ILE A 205 10.82 -14.67 -2.31
N HIS A 206 10.91 -15.83 -1.65
CA HIS A 206 10.14 -16.09 -0.43
C HIS A 206 10.48 -15.09 0.68
N ASN A 207 11.77 -14.78 0.89
CA ASN A 207 12.17 -13.79 1.89
C ASN A 207 11.71 -12.37 1.52
N PHE A 208 11.66 -12.03 0.23
CA PHE A 208 11.09 -10.76 -0.22
C PHE A 208 9.61 -10.66 0.11
N ILE A 209 8.83 -11.70 -0.25
CA ILE A 209 7.38 -11.72 0.03
C ILE A 209 7.11 -11.71 1.54
N MET A 210 7.88 -12.47 2.31
CA MET A 210 7.78 -12.45 3.77
C MET A 210 8.09 -11.07 4.36
N ASN A 211 9.11 -10.37 3.86
CA ASN A 211 9.40 -9.01 4.28
C ASN A 211 8.25 -8.05 3.94
N LEU A 212 7.68 -8.14 2.74
CA LEU A 212 6.52 -7.37 2.34
C LEU A 212 5.34 -7.59 3.30
N CYS A 213 4.98 -8.85 3.55
CA CYS A 213 3.88 -9.20 4.46
C CYS A 213 4.17 -8.72 5.89
N SER A 214 5.41 -8.89 6.37
CA SER A 214 5.81 -8.44 7.70
C SER A 214 5.73 -6.93 7.84
N ALA A 215 6.15 -6.16 6.82
CA ALA A 215 6.07 -4.71 6.83
C ALA A 215 4.61 -4.22 6.85
N LEU A 216 3.74 -4.83 6.04
CA LEU A 216 2.31 -4.51 6.03
C LEU A 216 1.64 -4.86 7.37
N THR A 217 1.97 -6.04 7.92
CA THR A 217 1.46 -6.46 9.24
C THR A 217 1.94 -5.51 10.34
N ALA A 218 3.23 -5.16 10.36
CA ALA A 218 3.79 -4.24 11.35
C ALA A 218 3.10 -2.88 11.32
N TYR A 219 2.80 -2.36 10.11
CA TYR A 219 2.05 -1.12 9.97
C TYR A 219 0.65 -1.21 10.62
N CYS A 220 -0.03 -2.35 10.51
CA CYS A 220 -1.36 -2.52 11.11
C CYS A 220 -1.36 -2.36 12.63
N PHE A 221 -0.22 -2.59 13.30
CA PHE A 221 -0.03 -2.42 14.75
C PHE A 221 0.50 -1.03 15.14
N PHE A 222 0.69 -0.10 14.21
CA PHE A 222 1.08 1.25 14.59
C PHE A 222 -0.07 1.94 15.31
N GLU A 223 0.21 2.52 16.48
CA GLU A 223 -0.78 3.22 17.31
C GLU A 223 -1.28 4.50 16.63
N ASN A 224 -0.37 5.27 16.04
CA ASN A 224 -0.67 6.53 15.37
C ASN A 224 -0.72 6.32 13.85
N LYS A 225 -1.91 6.07 13.32
CA LYS A 225 -2.15 6.02 11.88
C LYS A 225 -2.59 7.40 11.36
N PRO A 226 -2.25 7.78 10.12
CA PRO A 226 -2.78 9.00 9.52
C PRO A 226 -4.28 8.85 9.23
N GLU A 227 -5.10 9.84 9.65
CA GLU A 227 -6.56 9.82 9.50
C GLU A 227 -7.08 10.92 8.58
N ALA A 228 -8.16 10.63 7.85
CA ALA A 228 -8.85 11.61 7.01
C ALA A 228 -9.86 12.45 7.79
N LEU A 229 -10.54 11.86 8.74
CA LEU A 229 -11.60 12.46 9.53
C LEU A 229 -11.08 12.82 10.94
N PRO A 230 -11.72 13.80 11.62
CA PRO A 230 -12.87 14.58 11.19
C PRO A 230 -12.52 15.67 10.17
N VAL A 231 -13.49 16.01 9.32
CA VAL A 231 -13.42 17.15 8.38
C VAL A 231 -14.42 18.20 8.84
N TYR A 232 -13.90 19.34 9.26
CA TYR A 232 -14.73 20.50 9.62
C TYR A 232 -14.96 21.37 8.37
N VAL A 233 -16.16 21.34 7.83
CA VAL A 233 -16.57 22.28 6.78
C VAL A 233 -17.28 23.44 7.48
N GLN A 234 -16.60 24.59 7.57
CA GLN A 234 -17.29 25.82 7.98
C GLN A 234 -18.32 26.17 6.90
N LYS A 235 -19.59 26.22 7.28
CA LYS A 235 -20.62 26.82 6.43
C LYS A 235 -20.23 28.28 6.19
N SER A 236 -19.89 28.64 4.96
CA SER A 236 -19.64 30.04 4.63
C SER A 236 -20.97 30.81 4.75
N ARG A 237 -20.95 31.95 5.39
CA ARG A 237 -22.13 32.85 5.49
C ARG A 237 -22.69 33.25 4.12
N GLN A 238 -21.91 33.09 3.06
CA GLN A 238 -22.32 33.36 1.68
C GLN A 238 -23.46 32.47 1.17
N LEU A 239 -23.63 31.26 1.75
CA LEU A 239 -24.73 30.35 1.40
C LEU A 239 -26.06 30.74 2.05
N GLU A 240 -26.02 31.58 3.10
CA GLU A 240 -27.23 32.09 3.77
C GLU A 240 -27.88 33.26 3.03
N LEU A 241 -27.17 33.90 2.08
CA LEU A 241 -27.71 34.99 1.26
C LEU A 241 -28.67 34.56 0.15
N PHE A 242 -28.79 33.24 -0.10
CA PHE A 242 -29.66 32.68 -1.15
C PHE A 242 -30.68 31.66 -0.61
N SER A 243 -30.88 31.60 0.69
CA SER A 243 -31.99 30.85 1.29
C SER A 243 -33.19 31.85 1.45
N CYS A 244 -33.96 32.00 0.37
CA CYS A 244 -35.35 32.50 0.41
C CYS A 244 -36.28 31.30 0.56
#